data_9e322fa5c21152a9e4dd62d1bb8ec386
#
_entry.id   9e322fa5c21152a9e4dd62d1bb8ec386
#
_cell.length_a   1.000
_cell.length_b   1.000
_cell.length_c   1.000
_cell.angle_alpha   90.00
_cell.angle_beta   90.00
_cell.angle_gamma   90.00
#
_symmetry.space_group_name_H-M   'P 1'
#
loop_
_entity.id
_entity.type
_entity.pdbx_description
1 polymer ?
#
loop_
_entity_poly.entity_id
_entity_poly.type
_entity_poly.pdbx_seq_one_letter_code
_entity_poly.pdbx_strand_id
1 'polypeptide(L)'
;MTIILKNKHSLEVDDFKFKCCVGKNGISKEKIEGDNKTPKGNFKLEKLYYRSDRLNKPFTKLKCVKINKNMGWCNNIKDNANYNKLVNTKKKTKHEKLYRKDFKYDLIIPIKYNWQGRKLGKGSCIFLHLTKNYKPTAGCIALSKKDFLIMLKLISTRTKIKIF
;
A
#
# COMPACT_ATOMS: atom_id res chain seq x y z
N MET A 1 -18.40 1.81 -3.88
CA MET A 1 -17.26 2.18 -4.76
C MET A 1 -16.16 1.12 -4.64
N THR A 2 -15.57 0.73 -5.76
CA THR A 2 -14.48 -0.25 -5.81
C THR A 2 -13.39 0.25 -6.74
N ILE A 3 -12.15 0.21 -6.26
CA ILE A 3 -10.96 0.37 -7.10
C ILE A 3 -10.75 -0.94 -7.85
N ILE A 4 -10.50 -0.89 -9.14
CA ILE A 4 -10.34 -2.07 -9.99
C ILE A 4 -8.94 -2.07 -10.62
N LEU A 5 -8.16 -3.10 -10.34
CA LEU A 5 -6.89 -3.38 -11.00
C LEU A 5 -7.06 -4.60 -11.91
N LYS A 6 -7.29 -4.37 -13.21
CA LYS A 6 -7.48 -5.44 -14.20
C LYS A 6 -6.17 -5.98 -14.75
N ASN A 7 -5.13 -5.13 -14.80
CA ASN A 7 -3.83 -5.45 -15.38
C ASN A 7 -2.69 -4.73 -14.63
N LYS A 8 -1.47 -4.95 -15.09
CA LYS A 8 -0.26 -4.43 -14.44
C LYS A 8 -0.05 -2.91 -14.60
N HIS A 9 -0.86 -2.22 -15.41
CA HIS A 9 -0.58 -0.86 -15.88
C HIS A 9 -1.69 0.15 -15.62
N SER A 10 -2.91 -0.32 -15.30
CA SER A 10 -4.06 0.57 -15.11
C SER A 10 -4.91 0.21 -13.90
N LEU A 11 -5.28 1.23 -13.14
CA LEU A 11 -6.17 1.17 -12.00
C LEU A 11 -7.38 2.06 -12.28
N GLU A 12 -8.57 1.54 -12.11
CA GLU A 12 -9.84 2.21 -12.40
C GLU A 12 -10.61 2.52 -11.11
N VAL A 13 -11.20 3.70 -11.03
CA VAL A 13 -12.09 4.13 -9.95
C VAL A 13 -13.23 4.92 -10.59
N ASP A 14 -14.46 4.41 -10.55
CA ASP A 14 -15.59 4.93 -11.32
C ASP A 14 -15.17 5.13 -12.80
N ASP A 15 -15.36 6.31 -13.37
CA ASP A 15 -14.99 6.64 -14.76
C ASP A 15 -13.53 7.05 -14.93
N PHE A 16 -12.76 7.09 -13.84
CA PHE A 16 -11.34 7.47 -13.88
C PHE A 16 -10.45 6.27 -14.10
N LYS A 17 -9.53 6.39 -15.04
CA LYS A 17 -8.48 5.42 -15.31
C LYS A 17 -7.12 6.05 -15.04
N PHE A 18 -6.35 5.43 -14.13
CA PHE A 18 -5.04 5.89 -13.70
C PHE A 18 -3.96 4.94 -14.18
N LYS A 19 -2.84 5.46 -14.65
CA LYS A 19 -1.64 4.67 -14.90
C LYS A 19 -1.06 4.19 -13.56
N CYS A 20 -0.66 2.94 -13.48
CA CYS A 20 -0.03 2.37 -12.29
C CYS A 20 1.09 1.40 -12.64
N CYS A 21 1.83 0.95 -11.64
CA CYS A 21 2.68 -0.23 -11.72
C CYS A 21 2.46 -1.12 -10.50
N VAL A 22 2.82 -2.38 -10.64
CA VAL A 22 2.60 -3.46 -9.67
C VAL A 22 3.91 -4.21 -9.39
N GLY A 23 3.84 -5.28 -8.62
CA GLY A 23 4.97 -6.16 -8.33
C GLY A 23 5.70 -6.63 -9.59
N LYS A 24 7.04 -6.66 -9.53
CA LYS A 24 7.92 -7.06 -10.65
C LYS A 24 7.50 -8.39 -11.28
N ASN A 25 7.08 -9.35 -10.48
CA ASN A 25 6.67 -10.69 -10.93
C ASN A 25 5.15 -10.81 -11.18
N GLY A 26 4.46 -9.66 -11.33
CA GLY A 26 3.05 -9.61 -11.71
C GLY A 26 2.07 -9.78 -10.56
N ILE A 27 0.88 -10.33 -10.88
CA ILE A 27 -0.25 -10.51 -9.96
C ILE A 27 -0.45 -12.01 -9.75
N SER A 28 -0.73 -12.45 -8.50
CA SER A 28 -0.90 -13.88 -8.17
C SER A 28 -1.87 -14.10 -7.02
N LYS A 29 -2.62 -15.19 -7.06
CA LYS A 29 -3.37 -15.72 -5.91
C LYS A 29 -2.44 -16.30 -4.84
N GLU A 30 -1.38 -16.95 -5.28
CA GLU A 30 -0.37 -17.56 -4.43
C GLU A 30 0.73 -16.55 -4.16
N LYS A 31 0.70 -15.96 -2.97
CA LYS A 31 1.69 -14.99 -2.55
C LYS A 31 2.57 -15.54 -1.45
N ILE A 32 3.87 -15.29 -1.58
CA ILE A 32 4.91 -15.61 -0.60
C ILE A 32 5.65 -14.29 -0.25
N GLU A 33 6.11 -14.16 0.98
CA GLU A 33 6.93 -13.01 1.39
C GLU A 33 8.18 -12.90 0.51
N GLY A 34 8.43 -11.71 -0.05
CA GLY A 34 9.59 -11.46 -0.91
C GLY A 34 9.47 -11.93 -2.37
N ASP A 35 8.34 -12.50 -2.81
CA ASP A 35 8.14 -13.00 -4.19
C ASP A 35 7.99 -11.91 -5.26
N ASN A 36 7.95 -10.64 -4.88
CA ASN A 36 7.72 -9.48 -5.77
C ASN A 36 6.41 -9.54 -6.57
N LYS A 37 5.39 -10.23 -6.06
CA LYS A 37 4.07 -10.32 -6.69
C LYS A 37 3.06 -9.44 -5.95
N THR A 38 2.11 -8.86 -6.67
CA THR A 38 0.93 -8.19 -6.11
C THR A 38 -0.16 -9.25 -5.87
N PRO A 39 -0.79 -9.29 -4.68
CA PRO A 39 -1.80 -10.31 -4.39
C PRO A 39 -3.07 -10.07 -5.18
N LYS A 40 -3.61 -11.13 -5.80
CA LYS A 40 -4.93 -11.16 -6.44
C LYS A 40 -6.03 -11.33 -5.38
N GLY A 41 -7.13 -10.61 -5.53
CA GLY A 41 -8.28 -10.74 -4.62
C GLY A 41 -9.05 -9.44 -4.42
N ASN A 42 -9.91 -9.42 -3.39
CA ASN A 42 -10.76 -8.28 -3.04
C ASN A 42 -10.46 -7.86 -1.59
N PHE A 43 -9.96 -6.66 -1.40
CA PHE A 43 -9.44 -6.20 -0.12
C PHE A 43 -10.05 -4.85 0.29
N LYS A 44 -10.17 -4.63 1.60
CA LYS A 44 -10.46 -3.29 2.17
C LYS A 44 -9.19 -2.45 2.18
N LEU A 45 -9.36 -1.15 2.18
CA LEU A 45 -8.28 -0.18 2.40
C LEU A 45 -8.20 0.21 3.88
N GLU A 46 -7.03 0.63 4.31
CA GLU A 46 -6.78 1.21 5.63
C GLU A 46 -6.79 2.75 5.54
N LYS A 47 -6.32 3.41 6.58
CA LYS A 47 -6.13 4.86 6.68
C LYS A 47 -5.10 5.35 5.66
N LEU A 48 -5.17 6.63 5.32
CA LEU A 48 -4.10 7.32 4.61
C LEU A 48 -3.00 7.68 5.59
N TYR A 49 -1.78 7.24 5.34
CA TYR A 49 -0.58 7.72 6.00
C TYR A 49 0.12 8.72 5.08
N TYR A 50 0.57 9.87 5.62
CA TYR A 50 1.19 10.92 4.81
C TYR A 50 2.32 11.65 5.53
N ARG A 51 3.28 12.17 4.77
CA ARG A 51 4.44 12.94 5.25
C ARG A 51 4.02 14.41 5.42
N SER A 52 3.59 14.77 6.63
CA SER A 52 3.12 16.13 6.95
C SER A 52 4.24 17.19 6.94
N ASP A 53 5.48 16.75 6.93
CA ASP A 53 6.67 17.58 6.74
C ASP A 53 6.98 17.90 5.26
N ARG A 54 6.27 17.26 4.31
CA ARG A 54 6.47 17.42 2.85
C ARG A 54 5.23 17.86 2.09
N LEU A 55 4.05 17.65 2.66
CA LEU A 55 2.79 18.02 2.02
C LEU A 55 1.70 18.32 3.06
N ASN A 56 0.80 19.21 2.70
CA ASN A 56 -0.39 19.48 3.48
C ASN A 56 -1.30 18.24 3.53
N LYS A 57 -2.14 18.14 4.55
CA LYS A 57 -3.14 17.07 4.67
C LYS A 57 -3.96 16.98 3.40
N PRO A 58 -3.95 15.85 2.68
CA PRO A 58 -4.73 15.68 1.47
C PRO A 58 -6.25 15.75 1.73
N PHE A 59 -6.99 16.26 0.74
CA PHE A 59 -8.44 16.20 0.76
C PHE A 59 -8.90 14.77 0.49
N THR A 60 -9.56 14.13 1.47
CA THR A 60 -10.04 12.74 1.38
C THR A 60 -11.06 12.43 2.47
N LYS A 61 -11.93 11.44 2.23
CA LYS A 61 -12.83 10.85 3.22
C LYS A 61 -12.17 9.77 4.08
N LEU A 62 -10.90 9.44 3.84
CA LEU A 62 -10.14 8.51 4.67
C LEU A 62 -9.65 9.19 5.95
N LYS A 63 -9.52 8.43 7.03
CA LYS A 63 -8.77 8.89 8.20
C LYS A 63 -7.31 9.09 7.81
N CYS A 64 -6.71 10.23 8.20
CA CYS A 64 -5.33 10.57 7.89
C CYS A 64 -4.43 10.42 9.13
N VAL A 65 -3.27 9.82 8.94
CA VAL A 65 -2.24 9.63 9.97
C VAL A 65 -0.94 10.26 9.48
N LYS A 66 -0.33 11.13 10.28
CA LYS A 66 0.98 11.70 9.99
C LYS A 66 2.07 10.64 10.17
N ILE A 67 2.90 10.45 9.16
CA ILE A 67 4.06 9.56 9.26
C ILE A 67 5.15 10.27 10.09
N ASN A 68 5.67 9.58 11.10
CA ASN A 68 6.81 10.03 11.90
C ASN A 68 8.00 9.05 11.79
N LYS A 69 9.15 9.47 12.31
CA LYS A 69 10.43 8.73 12.21
C LYS A 69 10.40 7.33 12.86
N ASN A 70 9.46 7.11 13.78
CA ASN A 70 9.36 5.85 14.53
C ASN A 70 8.33 4.88 13.94
N MET A 71 7.80 5.12 12.76
CA MET A 71 6.83 4.24 12.11
C MET A 71 7.50 3.27 11.14
N GLY A 72 7.24 1.98 11.34
CA GLY A 72 7.62 0.91 10.44
C GLY A 72 6.48 -0.08 10.25
N TRP A 73 6.58 -0.94 9.25
CA TRP A 73 5.65 -2.04 9.01
C TRP A 73 6.40 -3.36 9.07
N CYS A 74 6.03 -4.24 10.01
CA CYS A 74 6.77 -5.48 10.25
C CYS A 74 6.59 -6.46 9.10
N ASN A 75 7.72 -6.92 8.55
CA ASN A 75 7.80 -7.96 7.52
C ASN A 75 8.66 -9.15 7.99
N ASN A 76 8.85 -9.29 9.31
CA ASN A 76 9.62 -10.37 9.90
C ASN A 76 8.76 -11.64 10.03
N ILE A 77 9.02 -12.64 9.20
CA ILE A 77 8.30 -13.93 9.20
C ILE A 77 8.49 -14.76 10.50
N LYS A 78 9.44 -14.38 11.34
CA LYS A 78 9.69 -15.01 12.65
C LYS A 78 8.95 -14.30 13.80
N ASP A 79 8.35 -13.14 13.55
CA ASP A 79 7.65 -12.35 14.56
C ASP A 79 6.13 -12.47 14.39
N ASN A 80 5.56 -13.54 14.93
CA ASN A 80 4.12 -13.81 14.81
C ASN A 80 3.25 -12.69 15.42
N ALA A 81 3.71 -12.05 16.47
CA ALA A 81 2.94 -11.01 17.16
C ALA A 81 2.80 -9.73 16.31
N ASN A 82 3.85 -9.35 15.60
CA ASN A 82 3.95 -8.07 14.88
C ASN A 82 3.88 -8.21 13.34
N TYR A 83 4.05 -9.40 12.77
CA TYR A 83 4.04 -9.61 11.33
C TYR A 83 2.86 -8.93 10.65
N ASN A 84 3.13 -8.20 9.56
CA ASN A 84 2.17 -7.42 8.78
C ASN A 84 1.34 -6.41 9.61
N LYS A 85 1.98 -5.77 10.61
CA LYS A 85 1.41 -4.69 11.43
C LYS A 85 2.31 -3.47 11.44
N LEU A 86 1.69 -2.32 11.75
CA LEU A 86 2.42 -1.10 12.10
C LEU A 86 3.18 -1.33 13.42
N VAL A 87 4.47 -0.99 13.43
CA VAL A 87 5.34 -1.14 14.60
C VAL A 87 6.16 0.13 14.84
N ASN A 88 6.63 0.31 16.08
CA ASN A 88 7.64 1.31 16.38
C ASN A 88 9.01 0.80 15.90
N THR A 89 9.74 1.63 15.15
CA THR A 89 11.07 1.27 14.59
C THR A 89 12.16 1.03 15.66
N LYS A 90 11.91 1.41 16.92
CA LYS A 90 12.79 1.08 18.05
C LYS A 90 12.71 -0.41 18.45
N LYS A 91 11.65 -1.12 18.05
CA LYS A 91 11.55 -2.56 18.29
C LYS A 91 12.58 -3.33 17.46
N LYS A 92 13.23 -4.33 18.08
CA LYS A 92 14.20 -5.22 17.43
C LYS A 92 13.51 -6.26 16.53
N THR A 93 12.66 -5.81 15.60
CA THR A 93 12.03 -6.68 14.60
C THR A 93 12.27 -6.13 13.20
N LYS A 94 12.46 -7.00 12.22
CA LYS A 94 12.61 -6.58 10.83
C LYS A 94 11.34 -5.86 10.37
N HIS A 95 11.51 -4.66 9.81
CA HIS A 95 10.41 -3.84 9.35
C HIS A 95 10.80 -2.96 8.16
N GLU A 96 9.81 -2.58 7.39
CA GLU A 96 9.94 -1.56 6.36
C GLU A 96 9.66 -0.18 6.98
N LYS A 97 10.60 0.76 6.87
CA LYS A 97 10.44 2.14 7.38
C LYS A 97 9.41 2.89 6.55
N LEU A 98 8.43 3.52 7.21
CA LEU A 98 7.46 4.38 6.52
C LEU A 98 8.03 5.80 6.32
N TYR A 99 8.85 6.30 7.24
CA TYR A 99 9.54 7.58 7.13
C TYR A 99 10.81 7.43 6.27
N ARG A 100 10.67 7.61 4.95
CA ARG A 100 11.74 7.39 3.98
C ARG A 100 12.40 8.70 3.54
N LYS A 101 13.64 8.62 3.07
CA LYS A 101 14.34 9.74 2.43
C LYS A 101 13.75 10.06 1.04
N ASP A 102 13.36 9.01 0.28
CA ASP A 102 12.69 9.18 -1.01
C ASP A 102 11.20 9.57 -0.83
N PHE A 103 10.55 9.94 -1.94
CA PHE A 103 9.16 10.42 -1.96
C PHE A 103 8.11 9.29 -2.03
N LYS A 104 8.52 8.03 -2.23
CA LYS A 104 7.58 6.93 -2.54
C LYS A 104 6.50 6.75 -1.49
N TYR A 105 6.84 6.99 -0.22
CA TYR A 105 5.92 6.87 0.91
C TYR A 105 5.47 8.22 1.48
N ASP A 106 5.53 9.29 0.67
CA ASP A 106 4.91 10.55 1.07
C ASP A 106 3.38 10.43 1.21
N LEU A 107 2.78 9.49 0.46
CA LEU A 107 1.39 9.04 0.58
C LEU A 107 1.36 7.51 0.53
N ILE A 108 0.74 6.88 1.54
CA ILE A 108 0.57 5.42 1.62
C ILE A 108 -0.84 5.08 2.06
N ILE A 109 -1.47 4.12 1.39
CA ILE A 109 -2.69 3.45 1.87
C ILE A 109 -2.39 1.96 1.95
N PRO A 110 -2.31 1.35 3.15
CA PRO A 110 -2.20 -0.09 3.28
C PRO A 110 -3.45 -0.79 2.73
N ILE A 111 -3.24 -1.82 1.93
CA ILE A 111 -4.27 -2.76 1.48
C ILE A 111 -4.36 -3.87 2.52
N LYS A 112 -5.57 -4.17 3.01
CA LYS A 112 -5.80 -5.18 4.08
C LYS A 112 -5.67 -6.61 3.55
N TYR A 113 -4.54 -6.87 2.86
CA TYR A 113 -4.14 -8.19 2.46
C TYR A 113 -3.48 -8.93 3.63
N ASN A 114 -3.83 -10.20 3.86
CA ASN A 114 -3.26 -11.03 4.92
C ASN A 114 -3.36 -10.40 6.33
N TRP A 115 -4.50 -9.79 6.66
CA TRP A 115 -4.76 -9.17 7.96
C TRP A 115 -5.63 -10.03 8.86
N GLN A 116 -6.74 -10.56 8.33
CA GLN A 116 -7.61 -11.52 9.05
C GLN A 116 -7.03 -12.93 8.89
N GLY A 117 -6.93 -13.68 10.01
CA GLY A 117 -6.31 -15.01 9.97
C GLY A 117 -4.88 -14.97 9.42
N ARG A 118 -4.14 -13.96 9.79
CA ARG A 118 -2.80 -13.65 9.29
C ARG A 118 -1.87 -14.87 9.30
N LYS A 119 -1.33 -15.19 8.13
CA LYS A 119 -0.41 -16.33 7.91
C LYS A 119 1.00 -15.81 7.69
N LEU A 120 1.95 -16.27 8.50
CA LEU A 120 3.37 -15.96 8.35
C LEU A 120 3.90 -16.39 6.97
N GLY A 121 4.74 -15.57 6.36
CA GLY A 121 5.36 -15.87 5.07
C GLY A 121 4.42 -15.76 3.86
N LYS A 122 3.14 -15.43 4.05
CA LYS A 122 2.17 -15.27 2.94
C LYS A 122 2.06 -13.83 2.42
N GLY A 123 3.02 -12.99 2.76
CA GLY A 123 3.16 -11.62 2.29
C GLY A 123 2.68 -10.56 3.28
N SER A 124 3.39 -9.45 3.27
CA SER A 124 3.17 -8.26 4.11
C SER A 124 3.43 -6.99 3.32
N CYS A 125 3.19 -5.82 3.93
CA CYS A 125 3.56 -4.52 3.38
C CYS A 125 2.98 -4.26 1.97
N ILE A 126 1.72 -4.64 1.72
CA ILE A 126 1.07 -4.36 0.44
C ILE A 126 0.36 -3.01 0.53
N PHE A 127 0.90 -2.02 -0.18
CA PHE A 127 0.44 -0.63 -0.13
C PHE A 127 0.06 -0.08 -1.51
N LEU A 128 -0.84 0.91 -1.52
CA LEU A 128 -0.89 1.92 -2.56
C LEU A 128 0.12 3.01 -2.18
N HIS A 129 1.02 3.39 -3.08
CA HIS A 129 2.03 4.44 -2.83
C HIS A 129 2.41 5.21 -4.10
N LEU A 130 3.39 6.12 -4.02
CA LEU A 130 3.78 6.99 -5.14
C LEU A 130 4.86 6.38 -6.02
N THR A 131 4.82 6.74 -7.31
CA THR A 131 5.90 6.50 -8.29
C THR A 131 6.11 7.73 -9.18
N LYS A 132 7.29 7.87 -9.76
CA LYS A 132 7.58 8.83 -10.85
C LYS A 132 7.70 8.12 -12.20
N ASN A 133 8.40 6.99 -12.22
CA ASN A 133 8.82 6.32 -13.47
C ASN A 133 8.13 4.98 -13.70
N TYR A 134 7.12 4.63 -12.88
CA TYR A 134 6.37 3.37 -12.97
C TYR A 134 7.24 2.12 -13.00
N LYS A 135 8.44 2.18 -12.37
CA LYS A 135 9.26 0.98 -12.17
C LYS A 135 8.51 -0.04 -11.32
N PRO A 136 8.58 -1.33 -11.67
CA PRO A 136 7.92 -2.38 -10.89
C PRO A 136 8.27 -2.34 -9.40
N THR A 137 7.31 -2.72 -8.56
CA THR A 137 7.45 -2.74 -7.11
C THR A 137 7.83 -4.13 -6.57
N ALA A 138 7.99 -4.25 -5.26
CA ALA A 138 8.13 -5.56 -4.59
C ALA A 138 6.77 -6.24 -4.27
N GLY A 139 5.65 -5.70 -4.79
CA GLY A 139 4.29 -6.25 -4.58
C GLY A 139 3.23 -5.17 -4.35
N CYS A 140 3.63 -3.95 -4.04
CA CYS A 140 2.74 -2.80 -3.91
C CYS A 140 2.18 -2.35 -5.27
N ILE A 141 1.18 -1.47 -5.22
CA ILE A 141 0.63 -0.78 -6.39
C ILE A 141 1.03 0.69 -6.29
N ALA A 142 1.62 1.26 -7.34
CA ALA A 142 2.09 2.63 -7.28
C ALA A 142 1.54 3.50 -8.42
N LEU A 143 1.18 4.75 -8.08
CA LEU A 143 0.63 5.76 -8.98
C LEU A 143 1.48 7.04 -8.94
N SER A 144 1.31 7.91 -9.94
CA SER A 144 1.85 9.27 -9.86
C SER A 144 1.22 10.03 -8.68
N LYS A 145 1.93 11.02 -8.15
CA LYS A 145 1.39 11.88 -7.06
C LYS A 145 0.10 12.57 -7.49
N LYS A 146 0.03 13.06 -8.73
CA LYS A 146 -1.18 13.70 -9.30
C LYS A 146 -2.36 12.74 -9.28
N ASP A 147 -2.20 11.55 -9.83
CA ASP A 147 -3.25 10.54 -9.92
C ASP A 147 -3.67 10.04 -8.53
N PHE A 148 -2.71 9.84 -7.63
CA PHE A 148 -2.99 9.46 -6.25
C PHE A 148 -3.87 10.49 -5.52
N LEU A 149 -3.58 11.79 -5.69
CA LEU A 149 -4.38 12.86 -5.09
C LEU A 149 -5.77 12.97 -5.68
N ILE A 150 -5.95 12.69 -6.99
CA ILE A 150 -7.28 12.61 -7.62
C ILE A 150 -8.04 11.41 -7.05
N MET A 151 -7.42 10.23 -7.01
CA MET A 151 -8.02 9.01 -6.44
C MET A 151 -8.48 9.24 -4.99
N LEU A 152 -7.70 9.95 -4.16
CA LEU A 152 -8.05 10.23 -2.77
C LEU A 152 -9.35 11.00 -2.61
N LYS A 153 -9.71 11.87 -3.56
CA LYS A 153 -10.98 12.63 -3.55
C LYS A 153 -12.19 11.73 -3.82
N LEU A 154 -11.99 10.66 -4.59
CA LEU A 154 -13.05 9.74 -5.01
C LEU A 154 -13.36 8.68 -3.94
N ILE A 155 -12.32 8.14 -3.28
CA ILE A 155 -12.46 7.00 -2.38
C ILE A 155 -12.90 7.38 -0.96
N SER A 156 -13.43 6.39 -0.24
CA SER A 156 -13.91 6.52 1.15
C SER A 156 -13.49 5.32 2.00
N THR A 157 -13.82 5.35 3.29
CA THR A 157 -13.56 4.25 4.24
C THR A 157 -14.26 2.93 3.87
N ARG A 158 -15.30 2.99 3.02
CA ARG A 158 -16.03 1.81 2.51
C ARG A 158 -15.48 1.29 1.20
N THR A 159 -14.56 2.01 0.56
CA THR A 159 -13.96 1.60 -0.72
C THR A 159 -13.15 0.33 -0.55
N LYS A 160 -13.32 -0.59 -1.49
CA LYS A 160 -12.51 -1.83 -1.62
C LYS A 160 -11.62 -1.72 -2.86
N ILE A 161 -10.59 -2.55 -2.91
CA ILE A 161 -9.80 -2.77 -4.12
C ILE A 161 -9.94 -4.21 -4.58
N LYS A 162 -10.28 -4.40 -5.85
CA LYS A 162 -10.36 -5.70 -6.53
C LYS A 162 -9.20 -5.83 -7.51
N ILE A 163 -8.39 -6.84 -7.32
CA ILE A 163 -7.19 -7.15 -8.11
C ILE A 163 -7.42 -8.48 -8.82
N PHE A 164 -7.42 -8.47 -10.16
CA PHE A 164 -7.74 -9.62 -11.02
C PHE A 164 -6.52 -10.45 -11.39
#